data_8f912d9aff88489010e2cfb6587192ee
#
_entry.id   8f912d9aff88489010e2cfb6587192ee
#
_cell.length_a   1.000
_cell.length_b   1.000
_cell.length_c   1.000
_cell.angle_alpha   90.00
_cell.angle_beta   90.00
_cell.angle_gamma   90.00
#
_symmetry.space_group_name_H-M   'P 1'
#
loop_
_entity.id
_entity.type
_entity.pdbx_description
1 polymer ?
#
loop_
_entity_poly.entity_id
_entity_poly.type
_entity_poly.pdbx_seq_one_letter_code
_entity_poly.pdbx_strand_id
1 'polypeptide(L)'
;MPGPLTAVIELDQKIDSNITSNNGTAGFRIPDNHIALSLLKECNVPITGTSANRSGKPPHKSPIEVSNDIGKDLKFIYDEVCGEKNFPSTVIDFTKKPYKIVREGSIPYSEITNLYGKDNFCIK
;
A
#
# COMPACT_ATOMS: atom_id res chain seq x y z
N MET A 1 -11.86 -4.17 5.35
CA MET A 1 -10.68 -3.29 5.20
C MET A 1 -11.06 -1.93 5.72
N PRO A 2 -10.30 -1.35 6.63
CA PRO A 2 -8.86 -1.05 6.54
C PRO A 2 -7.94 -2.19 6.99
N GLY A 3 -6.65 -2.14 6.57
CA GLY A 3 -5.68 -3.16 6.97
C GLY A 3 -4.43 -3.28 6.07
N PRO A 4 -3.62 -4.33 6.29
CA PRO A 4 -2.36 -4.54 5.56
C PRO A 4 -2.57 -5.31 4.24
N LEU A 5 -3.62 -5.01 3.49
CA LEU A 5 -3.89 -5.55 2.17
C LEU A 5 -3.79 -4.46 1.11
N THR A 6 -3.06 -4.75 0.03
CA THR A 6 -3.01 -3.93 -1.18
C THR A 6 -3.70 -4.69 -2.30
N ALA A 7 -4.74 -4.12 -2.87
CA ALA A 7 -5.46 -4.64 -4.01
C ALA A 7 -4.96 -3.98 -5.30
N VAL A 8 -4.49 -4.79 -6.25
CA VAL A 8 -4.20 -4.31 -7.61
C VAL A 8 -5.45 -4.53 -8.44
N ILE A 9 -5.93 -3.47 -9.06
CA ILE A 9 -7.14 -3.47 -9.91
C ILE A 9 -6.87 -2.74 -11.22
N GLU A 10 -7.65 -3.04 -12.23
CA GLU A 10 -7.70 -2.26 -13.48
C GLU A 10 -8.34 -0.91 -13.20
N LEU A 11 -7.82 0.12 -13.87
CA LEU A 11 -8.34 1.48 -13.76
C LEU A 11 -9.06 1.87 -15.04
N ASP A 12 -10.11 2.64 -14.90
CA ASP A 12 -10.73 3.32 -16.01
C ASP A 12 -9.71 4.34 -16.58
N GLN A 13 -9.65 4.47 -17.91
CA GLN A 13 -8.67 5.29 -18.66
C GLN A 13 -8.62 6.78 -18.29
N LYS A 14 -9.46 7.22 -17.37
CA LYS A 14 -9.54 8.61 -16.88
C LYS A 14 -8.50 8.96 -15.80
N ILE A 15 -7.73 8.00 -15.30
CA ILE A 15 -6.70 8.26 -14.28
C ILE A 15 -5.37 8.51 -14.96
N ASP A 16 -4.66 9.56 -14.52
CA ASP A 16 -3.37 9.98 -15.06
C ASP A 16 -2.38 8.80 -15.12
N SER A 17 -1.77 8.61 -16.28
CA SER A 17 -0.80 7.54 -16.55
C SER A 17 0.43 7.59 -15.64
N ASN A 18 0.73 8.73 -15.00
CA ASN A 18 1.80 8.84 -14.02
C ASN A 18 1.52 8.09 -12.70
N ILE A 19 0.25 7.76 -12.43
CA ILE A 19 -0.19 7.05 -11.21
C ILE A 19 -0.39 5.56 -11.50
N THR A 20 -0.56 5.21 -12.76
CA THR A 20 -0.81 3.84 -13.19
C THR A 20 0.46 3.13 -13.61
N SER A 21 0.50 1.81 -13.46
CA SER A 21 1.50 1.02 -14.17
C SER A 21 1.28 1.09 -15.68
N ASN A 22 2.29 0.73 -16.47
CA ASN A 22 2.19 0.68 -17.94
C ASN A 22 1.05 -0.22 -18.48
N ASN A 23 0.46 -1.03 -17.59
CA ASN A 23 -0.64 -1.96 -17.91
C ASN A 23 -2.03 -1.40 -17.52
N GLY A 24 -2.14 -0.12 -17.15
CA GLY A 24 -3.41 0.48 -16.73
C GLY A 24 -3.93 -0.04 -15.38
N THR A 25 -3.05 -0.55 -14.53
CA THR A 25 -3.41 -1.04 -13.18
C THR A 25 -2.79 -0.18 -12.09
N ALA A 26 -3.42 -0.13 -10.92
CA ALA A 26 -2.83 0.47 -9.73
C ALA A 26 -3.12 -0.34 -8.47
N GLY A 27 -2.22 -0.23 -7.49
CA GLY A 27 -2.38 -0.84 -6.18
C GLY A 27 -3.05 0.13 -5.21
N PHE A 28 -4.15 -0.30 -4.60
CA PHE A 28 -4.90 0.47 -3.61
C PHE A 28 -4.82 -0.17 -2.24
N ARG A 29 -4.68 0.65 -1.21
CA ARG A 29 -4.73 0.24 0.18
C ARG A 29 -5.52 1.25 1.00
N ILE A 30 -6.35 0.75 1.92
CA ILE A 30 -6.96 1.54 2.98
C ILE A 30 -6.14 1.26 4.25
N PRO A 31 -5.36 2.22 4.76
CA PRO A 31 -4.51 1.99 5.92
C PRO A 31 -5.35 1.81 7.20
N ASP A 32 -4.86 0.96 8.11
CA ASP A 32 -5.40 0.85 9.47
C ASP A 32 -4.61 1.78 10.40
N ASN A 33 -4.80 3.09 10.17
CA ASN A 33 -4.19 4.15 10.96
C ASN A 33 -5.15 5.35 10.95
N HIS A 34 -5.54 5.81 12.13
CA HIS A 34 -6.59 6.83 12.29
C HIS A 34 -6.20 8.18 11.68
N ILE A 35 -4.91 8.54 11.70
CA ILE A 35 -4.41 9.81 11.13
C ILE A 35 -4.48 9.75 9.62
N ALA A 36 -3.97 8.66 9.03
CA ALA A 36 -4.03 8.46 7.58
C ALA A 36 -5.48 8.40 7.08
N LEU A 37 -6.39 7.76 7.82
CA LEU A 37 -7.82 7.72 7.50
C LEU A 37 -8.46 9.11 7.59
N SER A 38 -8.13 9.90 8.60
CA SER A 38 -8.61 11.27 8.74
C SER A 38 -8.13 12.14 7.59
N LEU A 39 -6.84 12.04 7.22
CA LEU A 39 -6.28 12.75 6.09
C LEU A 39 -6.99 12.38 4.77
N LEU A 40 -7.18 11.09 4.51
CA LEU A 40 -7.89 10.61 3.32
C LEU A 40 -9.34 11.14 3.27
N LYS A 41 -10.01 11.18 4.41
CA LYS A 41 -11.38 11.70 4.53
C LYS A 41 -11.44 13.19 4.22
N GLU A 42 -10.54 13.98 4.77
CA GLU A 42 -10.48 15.44 4.53
C GLU A 42 -10.11 15.78 3.08
N CYS A 43 -9.17 15.05 2.50
CA CYS A 43 -8.79 15.23 1.10
C CYS A 43 -9.92 14.82 0.13
N ASN A 44 -10.73 13.85 0.50
CA ASN A 44 -11.82 13.28 -0.32
C ASN A 44 -11.39 12.83 -1.74
N VAL A 45 -10.11 12.47 -1.88
CA VAL A 45 -9.51 11.94 -3.12
C VAL A 45 -8.46 10.89 -2.77
N PRO A 46 -8.16 9.95 -3.68
CA PRO A 46 -7.04 9.05 -3.51
C PRO A 46 -5.73 9.83 -3.38
N ILE A 47 -4.84 9.37 -2.49
CA ILE A 47 -3.52 9.95 -2.29
C ILE A 47 -2.47 8.93 -2.71
N THR A 48 -1.46 9.36 -3.47
CA THR A 48 -0.31 8.52 -3.76
C THR A 48 0.53 8.33 -2.51
N GLY A 49 0.93 7.08 -2.23
CA GLY A 49 1.77 6.73 -1.09
C GLY A 49 3.05 6.05 -1.52
N THR A 50 4.16 6.47 -0.94
CA THR A 50 5.46 5.83 -1.10
C THR A 50 6.13 5.70 0.25
N SER A 51 7.20 4.90 0.32
CA SER A 51 8.01 4.80 1.54
C SER A 51 8.83 6.09 1.75
N ALA A 52 8.94 6.52 3.02
CA ALA A 52 9.68 7.71 3.40
C ALA A 52 11.18 7.41 3.50
N ASN A 53 11.86 7.30 2.34
CA ASN A 53 13.28 7.01 2.23
C ASN A 53 13.81 7.40 0.85
N ARG A 54 15.13 7.53 0.72
CA ARG A 54 15.77 7.63 -0.60
C ARG A 54 15.71 6.29 -1.32
N SER A 55 15.58 6.35 -2.64
CA SER A 55 15.50 5.15 -3.49
C SER A 55 16.63 4.16 -3.18
N GLY A 56 16.28 2.89 -2.99
CA GLY A 56 17.24 1.83 -2.67
C GLY A 56 17.67 1.75 -1.19
N LYS A 57 17.17 2.63 -0.32
CA LYS A 57 17.41 2.56 1.13
C LYS A 57 16.22 1.94 1.85
N PRO A 58 16.41 1.37 3.06
CA PRO A 58 15.31 0.93 3.90
C PRO A 58 14.39 2.10 4.28
N PRO A 59 13.07 1.88 4.44
CA PRO A 59 12.16 2.92 4.91
C PRO A 59 12.44 3.28 6.38
N HIS A 60 12.41 4.57 6.68
CA HIS A 60 12.51 5.09 8.04
C HIS A 60 11.23 4.82 8.82
N LYS A 61 11.36 4.68 10.15
CA LYS A 61 10.25 4.38 11.06
C LYS A 61 9.90 5.54 11.98
N SER A 62 10.79 6.49 12.14
CA SER A 62 10.57 7.64 13.01
C SER A 62 10.61 8.97 12.24
N PRO A 63 9.86 9.99 12.71
CA PRO A 63 9.87 11.32 12.11
C PRO A 63 11.26 11.96 12.11
N ILE A 64 12.07 11.69 13.13
CA ILE A 64 13.44 12.21 13.25
C ILE A 64 14.34 11.64 12.15
N GLU A 65 14.27 10.31 11.89
CA GLU A 65 15.04 9.68 10.80
C GLU A 65 14.63 10.24 9.44
N VAL A 66 13.32 10.38 9.19
CA VAL A 66 12.78 10.99 7.97
C VAL A 66 13.29 12.43 7.82
N SER A 67 13.22 13.23 8.88
CA SER A 67 13.68 14.62 8.88
C SER A 67 15.16 14.74 8.56
N ASN A 68 15.99 13.87 9.11
CA ASN A 68 17.44 13.88 8.90
C ASN A 68 17.84 13.46 7.49
N ASP A 69 17.10 12.56 6.86
CA ASP A 69 17.43 12.04 5.51
C ASP A 69 16.81 12.89 4.39
N ILE A 70 15.50 13.10 4.43
CA ILE A 70 14.74 13.73 3.35
C ILE A 70 13.91 14.94 3.79
N GLY A 71 14.04 15.38 5.03
CA GLY A 71 13.19 16.45 5.59
C GLY A 71 13.24 17.77 4.81
N LYS A 72 14.37 18.09 4.16
CA LYS A 72 14.51 19.27 3.31
C LYS A 72 13.61 19.27 2.08
N ASP A 73 13.23 18.08 1.63
CA ASP A 73 12.41 17.86 0.43
C ASP A 73 10.91 17.74 0.78
N LEU A 74 10.56 17.76 2.09
CA LEU A 74 9.20 17.59 2.58
C LEU A 74 8.63 18.91 3.11
N LYS A 75 7.36 19.16 2.84
CA LYS A 75 6.64 20.31 3.39
C LYS A 75 6.16 20.08 4.82
N PHE A 76 5.90 18.84 5.16
CA PHE A 76 5.32 18.45 6.44
C PHE A 76 5.75 17.03 6.83
N ILE A 77 6.02 16.83 8.11
CA ILE A 77 6.27 15.52 8.72
C ILE A 77 5.35 15.42 9.93
N TYR A 78 4.51 14.37 9.96
CA TYR A 78 3.69 14.11 11.12
C TYR A 78 4.52 13.41 12.20
N ASP A 79 4.42 13.91 13.43
CA ASP A 79 5.24 13.43 14.56
C ASP A 79 4.62 12.17 15.20
N GLU A 80 4.69 11.07 14.50
CA GLU A 80 4.27 9.76 14.99
C GLU A 80 5.18 8.65 14.45
N VAL A 81 5.53 7.72 15.31
CA VAL A 81 6.26 6.52 14.93
C VAL A 81 5.35 5.58 14.16
N CYS A 82 5.82 5.08 13.03
CA CYS A 82 5.06 4.16 12.18
C CYS A 82 5.82 2.85 11.95
N GLY A 83 5.12 1.83 11.46
CA GLY A 83 5.76 0.59 11.04
C GLY A 83 6.17 -0.34 12.18
N GLU A 84 5.44 -0.35 13.30
CA GLU A 84 5.65 -1.31 14.40
C GLU A 84 5.57 -2.76 13.92
N LYS A 85 4.70 -3.04 12.95
CA LYS A 85 4.65 -4.34 12.29
C LYS A 85 5.68 -4.38 11.17
N ASN A 86 6.73 -5.17 11.35
CA ASN A 86 7.87 -5.28 10.41
C ASN A 86 7.54 -5.94 9.06
N PHE A 87 6.28 -6.26 8.79
CA PHE A 87 5.86 -6.93 7.57
C PHE A 87 5.15 -5.95 6.61
N PRO A 88 5.50 -5.98 5.33
CA PRO A 88 4.80 -5.22 4.31
C PRO A 88 3.34 -5.71 4.16
N SER A 89 2.52 -4.96 3.44
CA SER A 89 1.18 -5.42 3.07
C SER A 89 1.23 -6.64 2.17
N THR A 90 0.27 -7.54 2.31
CA THR A 90 0.00 -8.57 1.30
C THR A 90 -0.57 -7.90 0.05
N VAL A 91 -0.08 -8.30 -1.13
CA VAL A 91 -0.49 -7.72 -2.42
C VAL A 91 -1.21 -8.78 -3.23
N ILE A 92 -2.45 -8.49 -3.60
CA ILE A 92 -3.28 -9.37 -4.43
C ILE A 92 -3.65 -8.63 -5.71
N ASP A 93 -3.42 -9.28 -6.84
CA ASP A 93 -3.88 -8.84 -8.15
C ASP A 93 -5.28 -9.42 -8.43
N PHE A 94 -6.26 -8.51 -8.50
CA PHE A 94 -7.66 -8.81 -8.75
C PHE A 94 -8.07 -8.61 -10.21
N THR A 95 -7.13 -8.36 -11.11
CA THR A 95 -7.44 -8.07 -12.52
C THR A 95 -7.98 -9.29 -13.26
N LYS A 96 -7.52 -10.51 -12.91
CA LYS A 96 -7.95 -11.78 -13.56
C LYS A 96 -8.09 -12.90 -12.55
N LYS A 97 -9.09 -13.76 -12.75
CA LYS A 97 -9.25 -15.02 -12.00
C LYS A 97 -8.41 -16.15 -12.61
N PRO A 98 -7.83 -17.08 -11.84
CA PRO A 98 -7.73 -17.01 -10.37
C PRO A 98 -6.89 -15.80 -9.95
N TYR A 99 -7.30 -15.11 -8.88
CA TYR A 99 -6.61 -13.93 -8.38
C TYR A 99 -5.20 -14.29 -7.92
N LYS A 100 -4.23 -13.41 -8.22
CA LYS A 100 -2.82 -13.71 -7.99
C LYS A 100 -2.32 -13.04 -6.72
N ILE A 101 -1.78 -13.84 -5.79
CA ILE A 101 -1.03 -13.29 -4.66
C ILE A 101 0.38 -12.97 -5.16
N VAL A 102 0.60 -11.67 -5.38
CA VAL A 102 1.87 -11.14 -5.92
C VAL A 102 2.95 -11.12 -4.85
N ARG A 103 2.55 -10.82 -3.61
CA ARG A 103 3.43 -10.79 -2.44
C ARG A 103 2.65 -11.17 -1.19
N GLU A 104 3.14 -12.16 -0.48
CA GLU A 104 2.69 -12.44 0.88
C GLU A 104 3.34 -11.45 1.85
N GLY A 105 2.56 -10.89 2.74
CA GLY A 105 2.97 -9.93 3.74
C GLY A 105 2.33 -10.23 5.09
N SER A 106 1.77 -9.21 5.74
CA SER A 106 1.15 -9.36 7.07
C SER A 106 -0.06 -10.29 7.10
N ILE A 107 -0.73 -10.51 5.97
CA ILE A 107 -1.82 -11.47 5.84
C ILE A 107 -1.29 -12.70 5.11
N PRO A 108 -1.21 -13.87 5.77
CA PRO A 108 -0.69 -15.08 5.14
C PRO A 108 -1.67 -15.65 4.09
N TYR A 109 -1.12 -16.34 3.09
CA TYR A 109 -1.88 -17.01 2.04
C TYR A 109 -2.98 -17.92 2.59
N SER A 110 -2.64 -18.69 3.63
CA SER A 110 -3.58 -19.62 4.26
C SER A 110 -4.83 -18.93 4.80
N GLU A 111 -4.70 -17.75 5.37
CA GLU A 111 -5.84 -16.96 5.87
C GLU A 111 -6.75 -16.52 4.73
N ILE A 112 -6.16 -16.03 3.64
CA ILE A 112 -6.91 -15.57 2.46
C ILE A 112 -7.69 -16.74 1.85
N THR A 113 -7.02 -17.88 1.63
CA THR A 113 -7.65 -19.04 0.99
C THR A 113 -8.67 -19.75 1.87
N ASN A 114 -8.51 -19.71 3.18
CA ASN A 114 -9.51 -20.24 4.11
C ASN A 114 -10.80 -19.42 4.10
N LEU A 115 -10.69 -18.10 3.95
CA LEU A 115 -11.85 -17.21 3.92
C LEU A 115 -12.58 -17.21 2.56
N TYR A 116 -11.86 -17.33 1.45
CA TYR A 116 -12.39 -17.08 0.12
C TYR A 116 -12.27 -18.27 -0.83
N GLY A 117 -11.76 -19.42 -0.38
CA GLY A 117 -11.58 -20.64 -1.15
C GLY A 117 -10.27 -20.67 -1.95
N LYS A 118 -9.59 -21.81 -1.94
CA LYS A 118 -8.29 -22.01 -2.61
C LYS A 118 -8.35 -21.81 -4.11
N ASP A 119 -9.42 -22.22 -4.74
CA ASP A 119 -9.59 -22.19 -6.19
C ASP A 119 -9.67 -20.77 -6.78
N ASN A 120 -9.92 -19.79 -5.93
CA ASN A 120 -9.98 -18.39 -6.33
C ASN A 120 -8.61 -17.70 -6.40
N PHE A 121 -7.56 -18.32 -5.89
CA PHE A 121 -6.24 -17.71 -5.77
C PHE A 121 -5.11 -18.60 -6.27
N CYS A 122 -4.08 -17.98 -6.81
CA CYS A 122 -2.79 -18.61 -7.11
C CYS A 122 -1.65 -17.81 -6.51
N ILE A 123 -0.56 -18.50 -6.18
CA ILE A 123 0.71 -17.88 -5.77
C ILE A 123 1.57 -17.66 -7.03
N LYS A 124 2.34 -16.57 -7.03
CA LYS A 124 3.29 -16.29 -8.11
C LYS A 124 4.43 -17.30 -8.12
#